data_851090a12ab33c4f5b3bab6d4f95b77d
#
_entry.id   851090a12ab33c4f5b3bab6d4f95b77d
#
_cell.length_a   1.000
_cell.length_b   1.000
_cell.length_c   1.000
_cell.angle_alpha   90.00
_cell.angle_beta   90.00
_cell.angle_gamma   90.00
#
_symmetry.space_group_name_H-M   'P 1'
#
loop_
_entity.id
_entity.type
_entity.pdbx_description
1 polymer ?
#
loop_
_entity_poly.entity_id
_entity_poly.type
_entity_poly.pdbx_seq_one_letter_code
_entity_poly.pdbx_strand_id
1 'polypeptide(L)'
;MLLEAVAAVTLGLLAGSGPDTGAKDLRPASLERGEQATTSVDGADGGVVDGNRRGDNGPGDSRSTEEDPDLARIPQMPAGIDGATREELVPVEKTSDAGPPGTVNGGIRTKNSLQSATQATAVRSPPFPAPPPGPPGWAQHFLLDSQGGLDLASRLQLVWAIHGDLRAEQDLPFPSHENVRLDVRELHLDWEAIPNLFLTAGRVNLRRGVALGFNPTDLFRTKAVVEPLSNDPSILRDTRLGAVAVRLQWLWEGGGASIAYAPRLSTSKPVYSRLTLPSLDPMLDRTNDANRVVAAVSQEWANGFNTELIGAYDGMHPLVGANLSYGLGASVVAYVEWSGGPRQDLVPAALEYGRRTGTIPPQATSPIPEDARVSFQNDLAAGLSYTAFGRLTINLEYHFHQAGLSRDEWQEWFDAGLASGKNAQAVLWYIRGYAAEQQEPASQHYAFLRVNWPDFAVRDLELTGLVLLNLQDGSALTQLNADYYLSSRWTVGVLLAFNLGPTRSEFGSLPDAVSALFKVSRYF
;
A
#
# COMPACT_ATOMS: atom_id res chain seq x y z
N MET A 1 3.93 11.86 27.71
CA MET A 1 3.97 13.04 26.82
C MET A 1 3.48 12.74 25.41
N LEU A 2 4.06 11.81 24.63
CA LEU A 2 3.55 11.51 23.27
C LEU A 2 2.18 10.80 23.31
N LEU A 3 1.99 9.85 24.21
CA LEU A 3 0.72 9.15 24.43
C LEU A 3 -0.37 10.10 24.97
N GLU A 4 -0.02 11.02 25.83
CA GLU A 4 -0.95 12.02 26.35
C GLU A 4 -1.33 13.08 25.30
N ALA A 5 -0.39 13.45 24.42
CA ALA A 5 -0.67 14.34 23.30
C ALA A 5 -1.59 13.70 22.25
N VAL A 6 -1.41 12.40 21.95
CA VAL A 6 -2.26 11.64 21.03
C VAL A 6 -3.65 11.43 21.62
N ALA A 7 -3.76 11.11 22.91
CA ALA A 7 -5.05 10.98 23.60
C ALA A 7 -5.80 12.32 23.68
N ALA A 8 -5.09 13.42 23.88
CA ALA A 8 -5.68 14.76 23.92
C ALA A 8 -6.19 15.22 22.55
N VAL A 9 -5.49 14.89 21.46
CA VAL A 9 -5.93 15.19 20.09
C VAL A 9 -7.16 14.35 19.72
N THR A 10 -7.19 13.07 20.09
CA THR A 10 -8.32 12.17 19.81
C THR A 10 -9.56 12.55 20.62
N LEU A 11 -9.41 12.92 21.90
CA LEU A 11 -10.50 13.39 22.75
C LEU A 11 -10.96 14.80 22.39
N GLY A 12 -10.07 15.68 21.94
CA GLY A 12 -10.41 17.03 21.49
C GLY A 12 -11.21 17.05 20.18
N LEU A 13 -10.94 16.12 19.26
CA LEU A 13 -11.69 15.96 18.01
C LEU A 13 -13.08 15.32 18.23
N LEU A 14 -13.24 14.47 19.23
CA LEU A 14 -14.52 13.86 19.61
C LEU A 14 -15.44 14.80 20.40
N ALA A 15 -14.89 15.82 21.08
CA ALA A 15 -15.65 16.79 21.87
C ALA A 15 -16.20 17.98 21.06
N GLY A 16 -15.82 18.11 19.78
CA GLY A 16 -16.16 19.26 18.92
C GLY A 16 -17.52 19.20 18.20
N SER A 17 -18.33 18.15 18.36
CA SER A 17 -19.61 18.00 17.66
C SER A 17 -20.80 17.89 18.64
N GLY A 18 -21.07 18.94 19.39
CA GLY A 18 -22.33 19.12 20.11
C GLY A 18 -23.17 20.23 19.46
N PRO A 19 -24.50 20.10 19.37
CA PRO A 19 -25.33 21.06 18.64
C PRO A 19 -25.42 22.40 19.35
N ASP A 20 -25.24 23.45 18.59
CA ASP A 20 -25.33 24.85 18.94
C ASP A 20 -26.79 25.20 19.27
N THR A 21 -27.07 25.55 20.52
CA THR A 21 -28.31 26.22 20.91
C THR A 21 -28.02 27.52 21.70
N GLY A 22 -28.20 28.63 21.01
CA GLY A 22 -28.76 29.83 21.65
C GLY A 22 -27.81 30.79 22.34
N ALA A 23 -27.65 31.90 21.70
CA ALA A 23 -27.05 33.15 22.12
C ALA A 23 -27.38 33.62 23.56
N LYS A 24 -26.36 34.19 24.23
CA LYS A 24 -26.50 35.50 24.92
C LYS A 24 -25.14 36.10 25.27
N ASP A 25 -25.03 37.37 24.89
CA ASP A 25 -23.98 38.33 25.25
C ASP A 25 -23.55 38.29 26.72
N LEU A 26 -22.26 38.50 26.97
CA LEU A 26 -21.71 39.39 27.99
C LEU A 26 -20.21 39.62 27.81
N ARG A 27 -19.84 40.88 27.80
CA ARG A 27 -18.49 41.44 27.62
C ARG A 27 -17.68 41.46 28.93
N PRO A 28 -16.44 41.95 28.95
CA PRO A 28 -15.29 41.35 29.62
C PRO A 28 -14.90 42.04 30.93
N ALA A 29 -14.08 41.38 31.73
CA ALA A 29 -13.34 42.02 32.81
C ALA A 29 -11.86 41.65 32.75
N SER A 30 -11.09 42.68 32.68
CA SER A 30 -9.64 42.79 32.76
C SER A 30 -9.11 42.64 34.19
N LEU A 31 -7.75 42.56 34.29
CA LEU A 31 -6.89 42.79 35.48
C LEU A 31 -6.31 41.48 36.07
N GLU A 32 -5.03 41.32 36.45
CA GLU A 32 -3.88 42.22 36.60
C GLU A 32 -2.61 41.40 36.78
N ARG A 33 -1.49 42.06 36.64
CA ARG A 33 -0.12 41.62 36.83
C ARG A 33 0.20 41.16 38.26
N GLY A 34 1.19 40.29 38.39
CA GLY A 34 1.93 40.03 39.61
C GLY A 34 3.32 39.48 39.33
N GLU A 35 4.30 40.32 39.59
CA GLU A 35 5.74 40.25 39.40
C GLU A 35 6.46 39.47 40.53
N GLN A 36 7.66 38.97 40.18
CA GLN A 36 8.87 38.81 41.03
C GLN A 36 8.89 37.67 42.08
N ALA A 37 9.97 36.91 42.25
CA ALA A 37 11.34 37.29 42.47
C ALA A 37 12.29 36.08 42.40
N THR A 38 13.49 36.39 42.01
CA THR A 38 14.78 35.71 42.08
C THR A 38 15.16 35.16 43.46
N THR A 39 15.92 34.05 43.48
CA THR A 39 17.15 33.98 44.29
C THR A 39 18.03 32.81 43.88
N SER A 40 19.28 33.10 43.59
CA SER A 40 20.49 32.29 43.47
C SER A 40 20.98 31.84 44.84
N VAL A 41 21.85 30.80 44.89
CA VAL A 41 23.09 30.60 45.68
C VAL A 41 23.67 29.22 45.35
N ASP A 42 24.78 29.12 44.70
CA ASP A 42 26.20 28.84 45.00
C ASP A 42 26.52 27.68 45.94
N GLY A 43 27.61 26.98 45.52
CA GLY A 43 28.58 26.28 46.38
C GLY A 43 28.85 24.84 45.97
N ALA A 44 29.83 24.51 45.17
CA ALA A 44 31.28 24.37 45.39
C ALA A 44 31.70 23.06 46.07
N ASP A 45 32.66 22.45 45.41
CA ASP A 45 33.87 21.73 45.90
C ASP A 45 33.77 20.21 46.12
N GLY A 46 34.54 19.42 45.37
CA GLY A 46 35.98 19.15 45.58
C GLY A 46 36.19 17.69 45.92
N GLY A 47 37.08 16.98 45.19
CA GLY A 47 37.64 15.75 45.72
C GLY A 47 38.23 14.78 44.68
N VAL A 48 39.41 15.06 44.23
CA VAL A 48 40.39 14.14 43.58
C VAL A 48 40.91 13.16 44.60
N VAL A 49 41.01 11.84 44.26
CA VAL A 49 42.15 10.98 44.72
C VAL A 49 42.39 9.86 43.69
N ASP A 50 43.62 9.81 43.31
CA ASP A 50 44.46 8.93 42.53
C ASP A 50 44.62 7.53 43.16
N GLY A 51 44.90 6.48 42.39
CA GLY A 51 45.19 5.17 42.95
C GLY A 51 45.54 4.08 41.94
N ASN A 52 46.70 4.19 41.37
CA ASN A 52 47.44 3.24 40.54
C ASN A 52 47.71 1.89 41.25
N ARG A 53 47.58 0.73 40.51
CA ARG A 53 48.53 -0.42 40.54
C ARG A 53 48.16 -1.55 39.57
N ARG A 54 49.05 -1.75 38.59
CA ARG A 54 49.77 -2.96 38.12
C ARG A 54 49.13 -4.34 38.40
N GLY A 55 48.81 -5.07 37.30
CA GLY A 55 49.70 -6.05 36.67
C GLY A 55 49.36 -7.47 37.05
N ASP A 56 48.96 -8.30 36.08
CA ASP A 56 49.68 -9.56 35.83
C ASP A 56 49.22 -10.24 34.51
N ASN A 57 50.17 -10.94 33.91
CA ASN A 57 50.06 -11.68 32.65
C ASN A 57 49.51 -13.09 32.88
N GLY A 58 48.74 -13.60 31.90
CA GLY A 58 48.47 -15.02 31.74
C GLY A 58 47.60 -15.32 30.51
N PRO A 59 47.77 -16.47 29.87
CA PRO A 59 47.79 -16.57 28.43
C PRO A 59 46.44 -17.01 27.78
N GLY A 60 46.28 -16.61 26.56
CA GLY A 60 45.62 -17.26 25.45
C GLY A 60 44.30 -17.97 25.73
N ASP A 61 43.21 -17.32 25.32
CA ASP A 61 42.01 -18.06 24.98
C ASP A 61 41.48 -17.56 23.61
N SER A 62 41.51 -18.48 22.67
CA SER A 62 40.99 -18.32 21.31
C SER A 62 39.47 -18.18 21.38
N ARG A 63 38.98 -16.95 21.44
CA ARG A 63 37.55 -16.69 21.17
C ARG A 63 37.31 -16.86 19.70
N SER A 64 36.64 -17.98 19.37
CA SER A 64 35.82 -18.12 18.18
C SER A 64 34.97 -16.87 18.04
N THR A 65 35.08 -16.22 16.91
CA THR A 65 34.13 -15.22 16.44
C THR A 65 32.77 -15.91 16.33
N GLU A 66 31.94 -15.81 17.37
CA GLU A 66 30.50 -16.01 17.26
C GLU A 66 30.01 -14.95 16.28
N GLU A 67 29.66 -15.39 15.06
CA GLU A 67 28.91 -14.60 14.14
C GLU A 67 27.58 -14.25 14.82
N ASP A 68 27.33 -12.96 14.96
CA ASP A 68 26.12 -12.40 15.53
C ASP A 68 24.92 -12.87 14.67
N PRO A 69 24.01 -13.71 15.21
CA PRO A 69 22.88 -14.23 14.43
C PRO A 69 21.91 -13.13 13.97
N ASP A 70 22.03 -11.90 14.46
CA ASP A 70 21.24 -10.75 14.02
C ASP A 70 21.74 -10.11 12.70
N LEU A 71 22.98 -10.43 12.26
CA LEU A 71 23.49 -10.01 10.94
C LEU A 71 22.86 -10.78 9.77
N ALA A 72 22.23 -11.92 10.01
CA ALA A 72 21.53 -12.71 9.00
C ALA A 72 20.12 -12.17 8.67
N ARG A 73 19.65 -11.12 9.34
CA ARG A 73 18.36 -10.46 9.11
C ARG A 73 18.49 -9.12 8.39
N ILE A 74 19.41 -8.99 7.46
CA ILE A 74 19.35 -7.91 6.48
C ILE A 74 18.10 -8.19 5.64
N PRO A 75 17.16 -7.23 5.50
CA PRO A 75 16.04 -7.41 4.58
C PRO A 75 16.64 -7.70 3.20
N GLN A 76 16.53 -8.95 2.76
CA GLN A 76 16.94 -9.30 1.41
C GLN A 76 16.06 -8.49 0.48
N MET A 77 16.70 -7.82 -0.50
CA MET A 77 16.02 -7.10 -1.57
C MET A 77 14.86 -7.92 -2.10
N PRO A 78 13.73 -7.29 -2.45
CA PRO A 78 12.75 -7.95 -3.27
C PRO A 78 13.46 -8.42 -4.54
N ALA A 79 13.74 -9.70 -4.64
CA ALA A 79 14.22 -10.30 -5.86
C ALA A 79 13.13 -10.07 -6.90
N GLY A 80 13.49 -9.49 -8.05
CA GLY A 80 12.57 -9.13 -9.11
C GLY A 80 12.01 -10.32 -9.88
N ILE A 81 11.53 -11.32 -9.18
CA ILE A 81 10.81 -12.45 -9.76
C ILE A 81 9.53 -12.59 -9.01
N ASP A 82 8.42 -12.22 -9.68
CA ASP A 82 7.05 -12.35 -9.17
C ASP A 82 7.02 -12.22 -7.65
N GLY A 83 6.60 -11.20 -7.02
CA GLY A 83 6.63 -11.03 -5.56
C GLY A 83 6.49 -12.30 -4.70
N ALA A 84 6.41 -13.47 -5.31
CA ALA A 84 6.73 -14.78 -4.80
C ALA A 84 8.25 -14.95 -4.84
N THR A 85 8.92 -14.32 -3.89
CA THR A 85 10.28 -14.71 -3.56
C THR A 85 10.28 -16.21 -3.25
N ARG A 86 11.43 -16.86 -3.43
CA ARG A 86 11.66 -18.22 -2.95
C ARG A 86 11.17 -18.45 -1.50
N GLU A 87 10.96 -17.38 -0.71
CA GLU A 87 10.39 -17.41 0.63
C GLU A 87 8.86 -17.60 0.65
N GLU A 88 8.10 -17.22 -0.39
CA GLU A 88 6.68 -17.56 -0.49
C GLU A 88 6.46 -18.98 -1.05
N LEU A 89 7.42 -19.50 -1.81
CA LEU A 89 7.40 -20.86 -2.38
C LEU A 89 8.27 -21.86 -1.59
N VAL A 90 9.23 -21.40 -0.81
CA VAL A 90 9.93 -22.23 0.18
C VAL A 90 9.03 -22.24 1.42
N PRO A 91 8.66 -23.41 1.95
CA PRO A 91 8.01 -23.51 3.24
C PRO A 91 8.80 -22.66 4.23
N VAL A 92 8.12 -21.70 4.88
CA VAL A 92 8.69 -20.87 5.94
C VAL A 92 9.67 -21.73 6.73
N GLU A 93 10.93 -21.33 6.67
CA GLU A 93 12.02 -22.04 7.33
C GLU A 93 11.56 -22.40 8.74
N LYS A 94 11.57 -23.69 9.04
CA LYS A 94 11.28 -24.18 10.37
C LYS A 94 12.23 -23.44 11.31
N THR A 95 11.71 -22.48 12.06
CA THR A 95 12.39 -22.05 13.26
C THR A 95 12.73 -23.35 14.00
N SER A 96 14.02 -23.58 14.18
CA SER A 96 14.60 -24.79 14.74
C SER A 96 14.19 -24.94 16.20
N ASP A 97 13.00 -25.53 16.39
CA ASP A 97 12.77 -26.37 17.56
C ASP A 97 12.83 -27.80 17.06
N ALA A 98 14.00 -28.40 17.26
CA ALA A 98 14.31 -29.75 16.86
C ALA A 98 13.43 -30.75 17.61
N GLY A 99 12.30 -31.11 17.00
CA GLY A 99 11.60 -32.35 17.25
C GLY A 99 12.04 -33.39 16.20
N PRO A 100 12.06 -34.69 16.53
CA PRO A 100 12.52 -35.73 15.62
C PRO A 100 11.65 -35.80 14.36
N PRO A 101 12.19 -36.32 13.21
CA PRO A 101 11.45 -36.43 11.96
C PRO A 101 10.30 -37.41 12.10
N GLY A 102 9.12 -36.89 12.39
CA GLY A 102 7.89 -37.65 12.51
C GLY A 102 6.88 -37.18 11.49
N THR A 103 6.47 -38.09 10.61
CA THR A 103 5.23 -38.14 9.82
C THR A 103 4.61 -36.80 9.43
N VAL A 104 4.58 -36.53 8.12
CA VAL A 104 3.85 -35.43 7.48
C VAL A 104 2.35 -35.55 7.83
N ASN A 105 1.97 -35.01 8.94
CA ASN A 105 0.59 -34.63 9.21
C ASN A 105 0.40 -33.28 8.54
N GLY A 106 -0.55 -33.18 7.61
CA GLY A 106 -0.86 -31.96 6.87
C GLY A 106 -0.92 -30.76 7.81
N GLY A 107 0.13 -29.93 7.81
CA GLY A 107 0.25 -28.81 8.71
C GLY A 107 -0.58 -27.63 8.18
N ILE A 108 -1.57 -27.19 8.96
CA ILE A 108 -2.22 -25.90 8.72
C ILE A 108 -1.33 -24.81 9.31
N ARG A 109 -0.96 -23.83 8.50
CA ARG A 109 -0.27 -22.62 8.93
C ARG A 109 -1.20 -21.45 8.74
N THR A 110 -1.51 -20.71 9.79
CA THR A 110 -2.41 -19.56 9.73
C THR A 110 -1.80 -18.35 10.42
N LYS A 111 -2.08 -17.20 9.86
CA LYS A 111 -1.86 -15.90 10.48
C LYS A 111 -3.18 -15.16 10.44
N ASN A 112 -3.74 -14.91 11.62
CA ASN A 112 -5.01 -14.22 11.74
C ASN A 112 -4.81 -12.93 12.52
N SER A 113 -5.54 -11.89 12.15
CA SER A 113 -5.57 -10.65 12.91
C SER A 113 -6.98 -10.09 13.01
N LEU A 114 -7.25 -9.45 14.14
CA LEU A 114 -8.43 -8.63 14.36
C LEU A 114 -7.94 -7.21 14.64
N GLN A 115 -8.44 -6.25 13.88
CA GLN A 115 -8.09 -4.85 14.03
C GLN A 115 -9.34 -4.01 14.25
N SER A 116 -9.27 -3.11 15.22
CA SER A 116 -10.22 -2.00 15.41
C SER A 116 -9.53 -0.72 14.98
N ALA A 117 -10.15 0.03 14.07
CA ALA A 117 -9.59 1.26 13.55
C ALA A 117 -10.64 2.36 13.55
N THR A 118 -10.33 3.49 14.18
CA THR A 118 -11.16 4.70 14.20
C THR A 118 -10.51 5.76 13.34
N GLN A 119 -11.25 6.26 12.37
CA GLN A 119 -10.80 7.30 11.45
C GLN A 119 -11.60 8.60 11.69
N ALA A 120 -10.89 9.71 11.67
CA ALA A 120 -11.45 11.05 11.60
C ALA A 120 -10.89 11.78 10.38
N THR A 121 -11.76 12.46 9.62
CA THR A 121 -11.37 13.15 8.39
C THR A 121 -11.78 14.61 8.46
N ALA A 122 -10.82 15.53 8.29
CA ALA A 122 -11.09 16.93 8.07
C ALA A 122 -11.36 17.18 6.58
N VAL A 123 -12.57 17.59 6.29
CA VAL A 123 -13.06 17.78 4.92
C VAL A 123 -12.87 19.24 4.50
N ARG A 124 -12.43 19.44 3.25
CA ARG A 124 -12.42 20.77 2.61
C ARG A 124 -13.33 20.78 1.39
N SER A 125 -13.75 21.98 0.98
CA SER A 125 -14.52 22.15 -0.25
C SER A 125 -13.60 21.97 -1.47
N PRO A 126 -13.89 21.01 -2.35
CA PRO A 126 -13.17 20.89 -3.63
C PRO A 126 -13.51 22.09 -4.55
N PRO A 127 -12.73 22.32 -5.64
CA PRO A 127 -12.94 23.46 -6.54
C PRO A 127 -14.32 23.43 -7.23
N PHE A 128 -14.91 22.25 -7.43
CA PHE A 128 -16.27 22.02 -7.87
C PHE A 128 -16.85 20.76 -7.19
N PRO A 129 -18.17 20.63 -7.07
CA PRO A 129 -18.79 19.54 -6.33
C PRO A 129 -18.34 18.16 -6.74
N ALA A 130 -17.88 17.35 -5.79
CA ALA A 130 -17.68 15.92 -5.95
C ALA A 130 -19.04 15.19 -5.86
N PRO A 131 -19.21 14.04 -6.54
CA PRO A 131 -20.42 13.23 -6.37
C PRO A 131 -20.52 12.70 -4.93
N PRO A 132 -21.75 12.61 -4.38
CA PRO A 132 -21.97 11.97 -3.10
C PRO A 132 -21.77 10.42 -3.20
N PRO A 133 -21.41 9.72 -2.10
CA PRO A 133 -21.08 10.31 -0.82
C PRO A 133 -19.67 10.92 -0.83
N GLY A 134 -19.49 12.03 -0.12
CA GLY A 134 -18.16 12.57 0.17
C GLY A 134 -17.44 11.70 1.22
N PRO A 135 -16.17 12.02 1.55
CA PRO A 135 -15.46 11.32 2.62
C PRO A 135 -16.20 11.52 3.95
N PRO A 136 -16.41 10.46 4.75
CA PRO A 136 -17.06 10.58 6.05
C PRO A 136 -16.18 11.39 7.02
N GLY A 137 -16.77 12.23 7.84
CA GLY A 137 -16.07 12.97 8.89
C GLY A 137 -15.49 12.03 9.95
N TRP A 138 -16.14 10.88 10.17
CA TRP A 138 -15.62 9.79 11.00
C TRP A 138 -16.05 8.42 10.45
N ALA A 139 -15.21 7.41 10.69
CA ALA A 139 -15.53 6.02 10.42
C ALA A 139 -14.91 5.12 11.49
N GLN A 140 -15.60 4.03 11.82
CA GLN A 140 -15.12 2.95 12.68
C GLN A 140 -15.09 1.67 11.87
N HIS A 141 -13.94 1.00 11.84
CA HIS A 141 -13.73 -0.28 11.17
C HIS A 141 -13.39 -1.38 12.18
N PHE A 142 -13.94 -2.55 11.96
CA PHE A 142 -13.51 -3.80 12.59
C PHE A 142 -13.09 -4.75 11.48
N LEU A 143 -11.80 -4.94 11.36
CA LEU A 143 -11.19 -5.70 10.29
C LEU A 143 -10.77 -7.08 10.81
N LEU A 144 -11.08 -8.12 10.03
CA LEU A 144 -10.64 -9.48 10.26
C LEU A 144 -9.82 -9.92 9.05
N ASP A 145 -8.56 -10.25 9.27
CA ASP A 145 -7.70 -10.85 8.26
C ASP A 145 -7.36 -12.27 8.63
N SER A 146 -7.48 -13.18 7.67
CA SER A 146 -7.07 -14.57 7.79
C SER A 146 -6.30 -14.96 6.55
N GLN A 147 -5.05 -15.34 6.71
CA GLN A 147 -4.22 -15.88 5.64
C GLN A 147 -3.53 -17.15 6.09
N GLY A 148 -3.29 -18.05 5.15
CA GLY A 148 -2.63 -19.30 5.51
C GLY A 148 -2.41 -20.24 4.36
N GLY A 149 -1.82 -21.40 4.71
CA GLY A 149 -1.59 -22.50 3.81
C GLY A 149 -1.92 -23.84 4.49
N LEU A 150 -2.49 -24.74 3.72
CA LEU A 150 -2.77 -26.11 4.11
C LEU A 150 -2.03 -27.05 3.16
N ASP A 151 -1.10 -27.83 3.70
CA ASP A 151 -0.41 -28.86 2.94
C ASP A 151 -1.36 -30.04 2.71
N LEU A 152 -1.88 -30.17 1.49
CA LEU A 152 -2.77 -31.26 1.09
C LEU A 152 -1.99 -32.56 0.76
N ALA A 153 -0.76 -32.39 0.26
CA ALA A 153 0.20 -33.45 -0.01
C ALA A 153 1.62 -32.89 0.06
N SER A 154 2.65 -33.74 -0.05
CA SER A 154 4.06 -33.35 0.04
C SER A 154 4.50 -32.25 -0.94
N ARG A 155 3.73 -32.05 -2.01
CA ARG A 155 4.02 -31.08 -3.09
C ARG A 155 2.78 -30.29 -3.51
N LEU A 156 1.69 -30.35 -2.74
CA LEU A 156 0.45 -29.66 -3.06
C LEU A 156 -0.02 -28.90 -1.84
N GLN A 157 -0.19 -27.60 -1.97
CA GLN A 157 -0.64 -26.69 -0.94
C GLN A 157 -1.87 -25.92 -1.40
N LEU A 158 -2.84 -25.75 -0.50
CA LEU A 158 -3.93 -24.78 -0.63
C LEU A 158 -3.53 -23.52 0.13
N VAL A 159 -3.60 -22.37 -0.55
CA VAL A 159 -3.30 -21.05 0.02
C VAL A 159 -4.58 -20.21 0.04
N TRP A 160 -4.78 -19.43 1.12
CA TRP A 160 -5.89 -18.48 1.20
C TRP A 160 -5.48 -17.17 1.85
N ALA A 161 -6.15 -16.08 1.46
CA ALA A 161 -6.16 -14.80 2.14
C ALA A 161 -7.57 -14.22 2.08
N ILE A 162 -8.18 -14.01 3.23
CA ILE A 162 -9.57 -13.55 3.40
C ILE A 162 -9.53 -12.27 4.25
N HIS A 163 -10.30 -11.28 3.83
CA HIS A 163 -10.45 -10.01 4.54
C HIS A 163 -11.92 -9.74 4.81
N GLY A 164 -12.26 -9.37 6.03
CA GLY A 164 -13.59 -8.94 6.44
C GLY A 164 -13.53 -7.53 7.01
N ASP A 165 -14.46 -6.66 6.63
CA ASP A 165 -14.63 -5.32 7.18
C ASP A 165 -16.08 -5.14 7.66
N LEU A 166 -16.23 -4.81 8.93
CA LEU A 166 -17.47 -4.29 9.51
C LEU A 166 -17.26 -2.82 9.77
N ARG A 167 -17.99 -1.98 9.02
CA ARG A 167 -17.85 -0.53 9.01
C ARG A 167 -19.07 0.19 9.55
N ALA A 168 -18.84 1.17 10.41
CA ALA A 168 -19.82 2.18 10.78
C ALA A 168 -19.21 3.55 10.47
N GLU A 169 -19.94 4.41 9.78
CA GLU A 169 -19.45 5.73 9.38
C GLU A 169 -20.57 6.77 9.43
N GLN A 170 -20.17 8.03 9.40
CA GLN A 170 -21.10 9.14 9.32
C GLN A 170 -21.99 9.00 8.07
N ASP A 171 -23.28 9.28 8.23
CA ASP A 171 -24.27 9.28 7.16
C ASP A 171 -24.57 7.90 6.51
N LEU A 172 -23.94 6.82 6.96
CA LEU A 172 -24.27 5.46 6.52
C LEU A 172 -25.21 4.81 7.56
N PRO A 173 -26.47 4.46 7.19
CA PRO A 173 -27.38 3.77 8.10
C PRO A 173 -26.77 2.46 8.60
N PHE A 174 -26.92 2.18 9.91
CA PHE A 174 -26.49 0.91 10.48
C PHE A 174 -27.69 0.20 11.13
N PRO A 175 -27.93 -1.10 10.85
CA PRO A 175 -27.21 -1.96 9.89
C PRO A 175 -27.69 -1.79 8.45
N SER A 176 -26.76 -1.86 7.50
CA SER A 176 -27.05 -1.95 6.06
C SER A 176 -26.13 -3.00 5.40
N HIS A 177 -26.43 -3.39 4.17
CA HIS A 177 -25.55 -4.30 3.41
C HIS A 177 -24.17 -3.70 3.08
N GLU A 178 -24.04 -2.38 3.15
CA GLU A 178 -22.79 -1.65 2.90
C GLU A 178 -21.87 -1.63 4.12
N ASN A 179 -22.40 -1.95 5.32
CA ASN A 179 -21.61 -1.99 6.54
C ASN A 179 -20.74 -3.23 6.67
N VAL A 180 -21.01 -4.29 5.93
CA VAL A 180 -20.30 -5.55 6.04
C VAL A 180 -19.79 -5.99 4.68
N ARG A 181 -18.50 -6.21 4.61
CA ARG A 181 -17.81 -6.67 3.42
C ARG A 181 -16.96 -7.90 3.74
N LEU A 182 -16.92 -8.86 2.84
CA LEU A 182 -16.07 -10.04 2.92
C LEU A 182 -15.41 -10.26 1.57
N ASP A 183 -14.10 -10.15 1.53
CA ASP A 183 -13.28 -10.31 0.33
C ASP A 183 -12.40 -11.56 0.44
N VAL A 184 -12.48 -12.43 -0.55
CA VAL A 184 -11.50 -13.49 -0.75
C VAL A 184 -10.40 -12.92 -1.62
N ARG A 185 -9.29 -12.45 -1.00
CA ARG A 185 -8.17 -11.85 -1.72
C ARG A 185 -7.41 -12.88 -2.53
N GLU A 186 -7.14 -14.04 -1.92
CA GLU A 186 -6.48 -15.15 -2.56
C GLU A 186 -7.14 -16.47 -2.15
N LEU A 187 -7.24 -17.41 -3.11
CA LEU A 187 -7.63 -18.80 -2.89
C LEU A 187 -7.13 -19.61 -4.08
N HIS A 188 -6.02 -20.30 -3.89
CA HIS A 188 -5.38 -21.04 -4.98
C HIS A 188 -4.69 -22.33 -4.47
N LEU A 189 -4.41 -23.20 -5.42
CA LEU A 189 -3.59 -24.38 -5.23
C LEU A 189 -2.21 -24.13 -5.83
N ASP A 190 -1.17 -24.43 -5.07
CA ASP A 190 0.21 -24.50 -5.53
C ASP A 190 0.67 -25.96 -5.57
N TRP A 191 1.14 -26.37 -6.73
CA TRP A 191 1.62 -27.72 -6.97
C TRP A 191 3.04 -27.70 -7.56
N GLU A 192 4.00 -28.29 -6.85
CA GLU A 192 5.30 -28.60 -7.38
C GLU A 192 5.22 -29.90 -8.20
N ALA A 193 4.96 -29.78 -9.50
CA ALA A 193 4.74 -30.94 -10.38
C ALA A 193 5.98 -31.84 -10.50
N ILE A 194 7.16 -31.20 -10.64
CA ILE A 194 8.49 -31.81 -10.55
C ILE A 194 9.41 -30.78 -9.86
N PRO A 195 10.61 -31.18 -9.38
CA PRO A 195 11.53 -30.23 -8.77
C PRO A 195 11.73 -28.97 -9.61
N ASN A 196 11.54 -27.80 -8.99
CA ASN A 196 11.65 -26.47 -9.60
C ASN A 196 10.59 -26.10 -10.66
N LEU A 197 9.57 -26.92 -10.89
CA LEU A 197 8.44 -26.60 -11.77
C LEU A 197 7.15 -26.52 -10.96
N PHE A 198 6.58 -25.33 -10.88
CA PHE A 198 5.40 -25.02 -10.08
C PHE A 198 4.21 -24.67 -10.96
N LEU A 199 3.05 -25.19 -10.60
CA LEU A 199 1.76 -24.84 -11.17
C LEU A 199 0.88 -24.23 -10.07
N THR A 200 0.47 -22.98 -10.27
CA THR A 200 -0.51 -22.30 -9.42
C THR A 200 -1.84 -22.20 -10.16
N ALA A 201 -2.96 -22.51 -9.50
CA ALA A 201 -4.28 -22.37 -10.11
C ALA A 201 -5.31 -21.88 -9.08
N GLY A 202 -6.03 -20.82 -9.41
CA GLY A 202 -7.04 -20.21 -8.55
C GLY A 202 -6.96 -18.71 -8.55
N ARG A 203 -7.46 -18.08 -7.47
CA ARG A 203 -7.36 -16.63 -7.27
C ARG A 203 -6.03 -16.31 -6.62
N VAL A 204 -5.15 -15.65 -7.35
CA VAL A 204 -3.78 -15.36 -6.92
C VAL A 204 -3.43 -13.88 -7.17
N ASN A 205 -2.78 -13.25 -6.21
CA ASN A 205 -2.26 -11.89 -6.36
C ASN A 205 -0.88 -11.94 -7.04
N LEU A 206 -0.87 -11.90 -8.36
CA LEU A 206 0.36 -11.88 -9.16
C LEU A 206 0.96 -10.47 -9.13
N ARG A 207 2.03 -10.29 -8.38
CA ARG A 207 2.76 -9.02 -8.19
C ARG A 207 4.05 -9.06 -8.97
N ARG A 208 4.38 -7.97 -9.67
CA ARG A 208 5.64 -7.80 -10.40
C ARG A 208 6.21 -6.42 -10.18
N GLY A 209 7.51 -6.28 -10.46
CA GLY A 209 8.21 -5.01 -10.38
C GLY A 209 9.04 -4.85 -9.11
N VAL A 210 10.03 -4.00 -9.20
CA VAL A 210 11.03 -3.72 -8.16
C VAL A 210 10.80 -2.38 -7.46
N ALA A 211 10.01 -1.49 -8.08
CA ALA A 211 9.66 -0.19 -7.52
C ALA A 211 8.60 -0.33 -6.42
N LEU A 212 8.51 0.64 -5.51
CA LEU A 212 7.59 0.64 -4.38
C LEU A 212 6.36 1.51 -4.63
N GLY A 213 6.57 2.73 -5.17
CA GLY A 213 5.50 3.70 -5.31
C GLY A 213 4.65 3.50 -6.56
N PHE A 214 5.26 3.09 -7.66
CA PHE A 214 4.59 2.77 -8.92
C PHE A 214 5.32 1.65 -9.63
N ASN A 215 4.62 0.61 -10.05
CA ASN A 215 5.18 -0.56 -10.70
C ASN A 215 4.71 -0.65 -12.15
N PRO A 216 5.43 -0.08 -13.12
CA PRO A 216 5.11 -0.17 -14.55
C PRO A 216 4.91 -1.58 -15.07
N THR A 217 5.69 -2.55 -14.57
CA THR A 217 5.66 -3.94 -15.04
C THR A 217 4.67 -4.83 -14.29
N ASP A 218 3.92 -4.29 -13.33
CA ASP A 218 2.84 -5.00 -12.66
C ASP A 218 1.57 -5.04 -13.54
N LEU A 219 1.64 -5.82 -14.61
CA LEU A 219 0.62 -5.88 -15.66
C LEU A 219 -0.64 -6.69 -15.29
N PHE A 220 -0.67 -7.27 -14.08
CA PHE A 220 -1.88 -7.83 -13.47
C PHE A 220 -2.61 -6.85 -12.55
N ARG A 221 -2.18 -5.59 -12.49
CA ARG A 221 -2.96 -4.55 -11.81
C ARG A 221 -4.38 -4.52 -12.36
N THR A 222 -5.33 -4.38 -11.46
CA THR A 222 -6.75 -4.32 -11.79
C THR A 222 -7.44 -3.38 -10.81
N LYS A 223 -8.70 -3.05 -11.02
CA LYS A 223 -9.56 -2.31 -10.08
C LYS A 223 -9.84 -3.10 -8.80
N ALA A 224 -8.79 -3.47 -8.10
CA ALA A 224 -8.79 -4.48 -7.08
C ALA A 224 -8.48 -3.98 -5.67
N VAL A 225 -8.35 -2.68 -5.47
CA VAL A 225 -8.22 -2.07 -4.13
C VAL A 225 -9.53 -2.30 -3.38
N VAL A 226 -9.45 -2.99 -2.25
CA VAL A 226 -10.63 -3.38 -1.48
C VAL A 226 -10.77 -2.60 -0.19
N GLU A 227 -9.66 -2.23 0.44
CA GLU A 227 -9.66 -1.51 1.71
C GLU A 227 -8.46 -0.55 1.81
N PRO A 228 -8.66 0.75 1.60
CA PRO A 228 -7.57 1.71 1.70
C PRO A 228 -7.54 2.42 3.06
N LEU A 229 -7.21 1.74 4.15
CA LEU A 229 -6.84 2.42 5.40
C LEU A 229 -5.44 3.06 5.30
N SER A 230 -4.67 2.70 4.28
CA SER A 230 -3.35 3.24 4.00
C SER A 230 -3.24 3.69 2.55
N ASN A 231 -2.50 4.77 2.30
CA ASN A 231 -2.12 5.21 0.96
C ASN A 231 -0.70 4.71 0.57
N ASP A 232 -0.08 3.84 1.35
CA ASP A 232 1.21 3.24 1.00
C ASP A 232 1.03 2.27 -0.18
N PRO A 233 1.60 2.56 -1.37
CA PRO A 233 1.41 1.73 -2.55
C PRO A 233 1.84 0.28 -2.35
N SER A 234 2.85 0.02 -1.52
CA SER A 234 3.31 -1.33 -1.21
C SER A 234 2.23 -2.12 -0.47
N ILE A 235 1.57 -1.51 0.52
CA ILE A 235 0.46 -2.13 1.25
C ILE A 235 -0.73 -2.37 0.33
N LEU A 236 -1.10 -1.38 -0.50
CA LEU A 236 -2.20 -1.51 -1.45
C LEU A 236 -1.97 -2.66 -2.45
N ARG A 237 -0.73 -2.83 -2.92
CA ARG A 237 -0.35 -3.92 -3.82
C ARG A 237 -0.45 -5.28 -3.14
N ASP A 238 -0.03 -5.38 -1.87
CA ASP A 238 -0.04 -6.63 -1.12
C ASP A 238 -1.44 -7.07 -0.70
N THR A 239 -2.33 -6.12 -0.44
CA THR A 239 -3.68 -6.39 0.08
C THR A 239 -4.77 -6.39 -0.99
N ARG A 240 -4.47 -6.13 -2.26
CA ARG A 240 -5.46 -6.13 -3.35
C ARG A 240 -6.05 -7.51 -3.62
N LEU A 241 -7.17 -7.55 -4.32
CA LEU A 241 -7.78 -8.79 -4.81
C LEU A 241 -6.89 -9.43 -5.89
N GLY A 242 -6.61 -10.71 -5.76
CA GLY A 242 -5.97 -11.49 -6.81
C GLY A 242 -6.88 -11.70 -8.03
N ALA A 243 -6.28 -12.01 -9.18
CA ALA A 243 -6.98 -12.47 -10.36
C ALA A 243 -7.14 -14.00 -10.33
N VAL A 244 -8.23 -14.52 -10.87
CA VAL A 244 -8.35 -15.96 -11.13
C VAL A 244 -7.46 -16.27 -12.33
N ALA A 245 -6.44 -17.09 -12.11
CA ALA A 245 -5.40 -17.35 -13.10
C ALA A 245 -4.83 -18.78 -12.96
N VAL A 246 -4.15 -19.22 -14.01
CA VAL A 246 -3.25 -20.37 -13.98
C VAL A 246 -1.86 -19.85 -14.31
N ARG A 247 -0.88 -20.19 -13.46
CA ARG A 247 0.52 -19.83 -13.63
C ARG A 247 1.38 -21.09 -13.68
N LEU A 248 2.30 -21.16 -14.63
CA LEU A 248 3.39 -22.11 -14.68
C LEU A 248 4.69 -21.34 -14.42
N GLN A 249 5.52 -21.83 -13.52
CA GLN A 249 6.79 -21.23 -13.17
C GLN A 249 7.88 -22.29 -13.12
N TRP A 250 8.99 -22.02 -13.78
CA TRP A 250 10.19 -22.85 -13.77
C TRP A 250 11.35 -22.06 -13.19
N LEU A 251 12.02 -22.62 -12.19
CA LEU A 251 13.15 -22.00 -11.49
C LEU A 251 14.44 -22.72 -11.81
N TRP A 252 15.53 -21.98 -11.92
CA TRP A 252 16.90 -22.48 -12.02
C TRP A 252 17.82 -21.63 -11.15
N GLU A 253 19.09 -22.01 -11.04
CA GLU A 253 20.07 -21.26 -10.26
C GLU A 253 20.21 -19.82 -10.78
N GLY A 254 19.92 -18.84 -9.90
CA GLY A 254 19.96 -17.42 -10.21
C GLY A 254 18.85 -16.90 -11.12
N GLY A 255 17.83 -17.70 -11.46
CA GLY A 255 16.79 -17.17 -12.34
C GLY A 255 15.51 -18.01 -12.40
N GLY A 256 14.62 -17.59 -13.31
CA GLY A 256 13.36 -18.30 -13.54
C GLY A 256 12.62 -17.79 -14.76
N ALA A 257 11.65 -18.59 -15.19
CA ALA A 257 10.70 -18.22 -16.22
C ALA A 257 9.28 -18.51 -15.73
N SER A 258 8.33 -17.66 -16.07
CA SER A 258 6.93 -17.91 -15.75
C SER A 258 6.00 -17.48 -16.88
N ILE A 259 4.86 -18.12 -16.95
CA ILE A 259 3.74 -17.71 -17.79
C ILE A 259 2.46 -17.81 -16.97
N ALA A 260 1.65 -16.79 -17.00
CA ALA A 260 0.36 -16.74 -16.33
C ALA A 260 -0.75 -16.37 -17.32
N TYR A 261 -1.88 -17.03 -17.21
CA TYR A 261 -3.09 -16.76 -17.98
C TYR A 261 -4.26 -16.52 -17.04
N ALA A 262 -4.89 -15.36 -17.14
CA ALA A 262 -6.14 -15.04 -16.47
C ALA A 262 -7.26 -14.95 -17.51
N PRO A 263 -8.28 -15.84 -17.47
CA PRO A 263 -9.40 -15.81 -18.39
C PRO A 263 -10.34 -14.65 -18.07
N ARG A 264 -11.00 -14.14 -19.07
CA ARG A 264 -12.15 -13.24 -18.85
C ARG A 264 -13.28 -14.02 -18.17
N LEU A 265 -13.72 -13.52 -17.02
CA LEU A 265 -14.83 -14.08 -16.26
C LEU A 265 -15.92 -13.00 -16.14
N SER A 266 -17.12 -13.29 -16.61
CA SER A 266 -18.27 -12.42 -16.38
C SER A 266 -18.91 -12.81 -15.06
N THR A 267 -19.09 -11.84 -14.15
CA THR A 267 -20.01 -12.03 -13.04
C THR A 267 -21.43 -11.78 -13.53
N SER A 268 -22.33 -12.74 -13.30
CA SER A 268 -23.73 -12.41 -13.18
C SER A 268 -23.85 -11.37 -12.07
N LYS A 269 -24.61 -10.28 -12.31
CA LYS A 269 -24.90 -9.27 -11.26
C LYS A 269 -25.20 -9.99 -9.95
N PRO A 270 -24.65 -9.53 -8.83
CA PRO A 270 -24.84 -10.20 -7.55
C PRO A 270 -26.33 -10.41 -7.33
N VAL A 271 -26.73 -11.65 -7.13
CA VAL A 271 -28.06 -11.94 -6.64
C VAL A 271 -28.06 -11.39 -5.24
N TYR A 272 -28.64 -10.21 -5.05
CA TYR A 272 -28.89 -9.67 -3.72
C TYR A 272 -29.72 -10.71 -2.97
N SER A 273 -29.06 -11.53 -2.20
CA SER A 273 -29.70 -12.38 -1.26
C SER A 273 -30.47 -11.47 -0.30
N ARG A 274 -31.76 -11.68 -0.13
CA ARG A 274 -32.59 -10.96 0.84
C ARG A 274 -32.18 -11.22 2.30
N LEU A 275 -31.14 -12.00 2.50
CA LEU A 275 -30.46 -12.17 3.76
C LEU A 275 -29.47 -11.01 3.91
N THR A 276 -29.57 -10.28 4.99
CA THR A 276 -28.73 -9.19 5.48
C THR A 276 -27.30 -9.65 5.83
N LEU A 277 -26.76 -10.59 5.09
CA LEU A 277 -25.41 -11.10 5.22
C LEU A 277 -24.48 -10.40 4.23
N PRO A 278 -23.18 -10.32 4.52
CA PRO A 278 -22.19 -9.65 3.69
C PRO A 278 -22.34 -10.07 2.24
N SER A 279 -22.28 -9.12 1.33
CA SER A 279 -22.32 -9.42 -0.10
C SER A 279 -21.03 -10.17 -0.44
N LEU A 280 -21.16 -11.47 -0.70
CA LEU A 280 -20.09 -12.31 -1.24
C LEU A 280 -19.97 -12.05 -2.75
N ASP A 281 -19.62 -10.82 -3.13
CA ASP A 281 -19.30 -10.51 -4.52
C ASP A 281 -17.82 -10.85 -4.76
N PRO A 282 -17.50 -11.84 -5.61
CA PRO A 282 -16.12 -12.17 -5.92
C PRO A 282 -15.44 -11.11 -6.78
N MET A 283 -16.12 -10.04 -7.21
CA MET A 283 -15.60 -8.92 -8.00
C MET A 283 -14.78 -9.36 -9.22
N LEU A 284 -15.23 -10.42 -9.92
CA LEU A 284 -14.53 -10.95 -11.10
C LEU A 284 -14.55 -10.00 -12.28
N ASP A 285 -15.53 -9.12 -12.35
CA ASP A 285 -15.60 -8.00 -13.29
C ASP A 285 -14.50 -6.95 -13.08
N ARG A 286 -13.91 -6.89 -11.88
CA ARG A 286 -12.79 -6.02 -11.55
C ARG A 286 -11.44 -6.68 -11.76
N THR A 287 -11.32 -7.99 -11.52
CA THR A 287 -10.04 -8.72 -11.57
C THR A 287 -9.83 -9.51 -12.85
N ASN A 288 -10.93 -9.92 -13.52
CA ASN A 288 -10.93 -10.77 -14.71
C ASN A 288 -11.84 -10.21 -15.82
N ASP A 289 -11.80 -8.91 -16.06
CA ASP A 289 -12.62 -8.23 -17.07
C ASP A 289 -12.16 -8.50 -18.52
N ALA A 290 -10.93 -9.00 -18.70
CA ALA A 290 -10.33 -9.36 -19.98
C ALA A 290 -9.51 -10.65 -19.89
N ASN A 291 -9.24 -11.28 -21.04
CA ASN A 291 -8.26 -12.36 -21.12
C ASN A 291 -6.87 -11.74 -21.06
N ARG A 292 -6.06 -12.13 -20.09
CA ARG A 292 -4.70 -11.61 -19.90
C ARG A 292 -3.69 -12.73 -19.92
N VAL A 293 -2.54 -12.47 -20.55
CA VAL A 293 -1.39 -13.37 -20.54
C VAL A 293 -0.17 -12.55 -20.16
N VAL A 294 0.65 -13.04 -19.26
CA VAL A 294 1.95 -12.44 -18.92
C VAL A 294 2.99 -13.55 -18.90
N ALA A 295 4.07 -13.36 -19.62
CA ALA A 295 5.26 -14.22 -19.59
C ALA A 295 6.47 -13.39 -19.15
N ALA A 296 7.32 -13.96 -18.32
CA ALA A 296 8.52 -13.29 -17.86
C ALA A 296 9.68 -14.26 -17.73
N VAL A 297 10.89 -13.72 -17.92
CA VAL A 297 12.15 -14.42 -17.69
C VAL A 297 13.05 -13.49 -16.89
N SER A 298 13.63 -14.02 -15.83
CA SER A 298 14.53 -13.26 -14.95
C SER A 298 15.84 -14.00 -14.75
N GLN A 299 16.92 -13.23 -14.56
CA GLN A 299 18.24 -13.74 -14.30
C GLN A 299 19.03 -12.81 -13.39
N GLU A 300 19.61 -13.36 -12.34
CA GLU A 300 20.65 -12.75 -11.54
C GLU A 300 22.03 -13.09 -12.16
N TRP A 301 22.85 -12.07 -12.35
CA TRP A 301 24.19 -12.21 -12.92
C TRP A 301 25.24 -12.17 -11.81
N ALA A 302 26.35 -12.84 -12.03
CA ALA A 302 27.43 -12.98 -11.04
C ALA A 302 28.00 -11.65 -10.50
N ASN A 303 27.74 -10.54 -11.16
CA ASN A 303 28.14 -9.19 -10.74
C ASN A 303 27.08 -8.48 -9.87
N GLY A 304 26.03 -9.18 -9.42
CA GLY A 304 24.95 -8.61 -8.60
C GLY A 304 23.92 -7.79 -9.40
N PHE A 305 23.90 -7.95 -10.72
CA PHE A 305 22.93 -7.32 -11.61
C PHE A 305 21.74 -8.25 -11.82
N ASN A 306 20.54 -7.80 -11.48
CA ASN A 306 19.31 -8.57 -11.71
C ASN A 306 18.54 -7.98 -12.88
N THR A 307 18.08 -8.84 -13.77
CA THR A 307 17.30 -8.47 -14.95
C THR A 307 16.04 -9.30 -15.05
N GLU A 308 14.94 -8.69 -15.44
CA GLU A 308 13.71 -9.37 -15.81
C GLU A 308 13.17 -8.77 -17.11
N LEU A 309 12.78 -9.61 -18.05
CA LEU A 309 12.10 -9.24 -19.29
C LEU A 309 10.70 -9.80 -19.27
N ILE A 310 9.73 -8.98 -19.68
CA ILE A 310 8.31 -9.29 -19.58
C ILE A 310 7.65 -9.05 -20.94
N GLY A 311 6.84 -10.00 -21.37
CA GLY A 311 5.92 -9.85 -22.48
C GLY A 311 4.50 -10.12 -21.98
N ALA A 312 3.54 -9.28 -22.37
CA ALA A 312 2.17 -9.42 -21.91
C ALA A 312 1.16 -9.12 -23.02
N TYR A 313 -0.07 -9.56 -22.79
CA TYR A 313 -1.26 -9.21 -23.54
C TYR A 313 -2.36 -8.89 -22.52
N ASP A 314 -2.89 -7.66 -22.54
CA ASP A 314 -3.87 -7.16 -21.56
C ASP A 314 -5.34 -7.47 -21.91
N GLY A 315 -5.55 -8.19 -23.02
CA GLY A 315 -6.86 -8.48 -23.58
C GLY A 315 -7.20 -7.63 -24.81
N MET A 316 -6.42 -6.58 -25.08
CA MET A 316 -6.56 -5.71 -26.26
C MET A 316 -5.24 -5.52 -27.00
N HIS A 317 -4.15 -5.27 -26.27
CA HIS A 317 -2.87 -4.88 -26.85
C HIS A 317 -1.69 -5.69 -26.26
N PRO A 318 -0.64 -5.91 -27.05
CA PRO A 318 0.62 -6.46 -26.52
C PRO A 318 1.37 -5.38 -25.73
N LEU A 319 1.98 -5.78 -24.63
CA LEU A 319 2.80 -4.94 -23.77
C LEU A 319 4.16 -5.62 -23.58
N VAL A 320 5.19 -4.83 -23.40
CA VAL A 320 6.53 -5.30 -23.06
C VAL A 320 7.04 -4.56 -21.83
N GLY A 321 7.90 -5.19 -21.05
CA GLY A 321 8.47 -4.59 -19.86
C GLY A 321 9.85 -5.11 -19.55
N ALA A 322 10.59 -4.36 -18.75
CA ALA A 322 11.91 -4.72 -18.26
C ALA A 322 12.12 -4.17 -16.85
N ASN A 323 12.67 -5.00 -15.97
CA ASN A 323 13.13 -4.63 -14.64
C ASN A 323 14.63 -4.82 -14.57
N LEU A 324 15.31 -3.84 -14.00
CA LEU A 324 16.74 -3.87 -13.75
C LEU A 324 16.98 -3.45 -12.31
N SER A 325 17.80 -4.21 -11.58
CA SER A 325 18.28 -3.78 -10.26
C SER A 325 19.75 -4.13 -10.07
N TYR A 326 20.44 -3.30 -9.30
CA TYR A 326 21.86 -3.43 -9.03
C TYR A 326 22.23 -2.99 -7.62
N GLY A 327 22.96 -3.84 -6.91
CA GLY A 327 23.49 -3.53 -5.58
C GLY A 327 24.76 -2.68 -5.67
N LEU A 328 24.70 -1.46 -5.14
CA LEU A 328 25.83 -0.54 -5.01
C LEU A 328 26.45 -0.66 -3.62
N GLY A 329 27.26 -1.68 -3.42
CA GLY A 329 27.80 -2.05 -2.11
C GLY A 329 26.75 -2.70 -1.20
N ALA A 330 26.95 -2.60 0.13
CA ALA A 330 26.12 -3.31 1.12
C ALA A 330 24.81 -2.58 1.49
N SER A 331 24.67 -1.31 1.13
CA SER A 331 23.61 -0.46 1.69
C SER A 331 22.73 0.23 0.64
N VAL A 332 23.09 0.20 -0.64
CA VAL A 332 22.34 0.90 -1.70
C VAL A 332 21.95 -0.06 -2.80
N VAL A 333 20.71 0.05 -3.24
CA VAL A 333 20.20 -0.64 -4.43
C VAL A 333 19.65 0.41 -5.38
N ALA A 334 20.13 0.39 -6.61
CA ALA A 334 19.56 1.16 -7.71
C ALA A 334 18.66 0.26 -8.55
N TYR A 335 17.54 0.77 -9.00
CA TYR A 335 16.62 0.01 -9.86
C TYR A 335 15.92 0.90 -10.88
N VAL A 336 15.55 0.26 -11.99
CA VAL A 336 14.74 0.85 -13.06
C VAL A 336 13.71 -0.18 -13.51
N GLU A 337 12.50 0.26 -13.66
CA GLU A 337 11.36 -0.51 -14.13
C GLU A 337 10.70 0.24 -15.28
N TRP A 338 10.50 -0.43 -16.41
CA TRP A 338 9.91 0.17 -17.60
C TRP A 338 8.89 -0.78 -18.21
N SER A 339 7.78 -0.23 -18.68
CA SER A 339 6.85 -0.93 -19.58
C SER A 339 6.41 -0.03 -20.73
N GLY A 340 6.07 -0.64 -21.84
CA GLY A 340 5.56 0.07 -23.01
C GLY A 340 4.67 -0.79 -23.88
N GLY A 341 3.75 -0.12 -24.57
CA GLY A 341 2.85 -0.74 -25.53
C GLY A 341 1.73 0.17 -26.01
N PRO A 342 0.99 -0.27 -27.03
CA PRO A 342 -0.15 0.49 -27.53
C PRO A 342 -1.23 0.59 -26.45
N ARG A 343 -1.61 1.81 -26.06
CA ARG A 343 -2.68 2.09 -25.09
C ARG A 343 -3.35 3.43 -25.41
N GLN A 344 -4.55 3.63 -24.86
CA GLN A 344 -5.21 4.93 -24.83
C GLN A 344 -4.68 5.76 -23.65
N ASP A 345 -4.84 7.07 -23.75
CA ASP A 345 -4.65 7.99 -22.64
C ASP A 345 -5.71 7.74 -21.54
N LEU A 346 -5.45 8.27 -20.33
CA LEU A 346 -6.30 8.05 -19.14
C LEU A 346 -7.77 8.40 -19.39
N VAL A 347 -8.05 9.53 -20.04
CA VAL A 347 -9.42 10.02 -20.25
C VAL A 347 -10.25 9.07 -21.10
N PRO A 348 -9.85 8.72 -22.33
CA PRO A 348 -10.62 7.78 -23.16
C PRO A 348 -10.69 6.37 -22.54
N ALA A 349 -9.61 5.89 -21.91
CA ALA A 349 -9.61 4.59 -21.25
C ALA A 349 -10.63 4.51 -20.10
N ALA A 350 -10.71 5.55 -19.26
CA ALA A 350 -11.68 5.65 -18.18
C ALA A 350 -13.11 5.68 -18.71
N LEU A 351 -13.37 6.48 -19.72
CA LEU A 351 -14.73 6.63 -20.30
C LEU A 351 -15.20 5.36 -21.00
N GLU A 352 -14.32 4.70 -21.76
CA GLU A 352 -14.64 3.42 -22.40
C GLU A 352 -14.98 2.36 -21.35
N TYR A 353 -14.15 2.24 -20.31
CA TYR A 353 -14.43 1.32 -19.23
C TYR A 353 -15.75 1.62 -18.52
N GLY A 354 -16.00 2.89 -18.17
CA GLY A 354 -17.20 3.29 -17.45
C GLY A 354 -18.48 3.08 -18.26
N ARG A 355 -18.47 3.36 -19.57
CA ARG A 355 -19.57 3.09 -20.49
C ARG A 355 -19.82 1.58 -20.64
N ARG A 356 -18.76 0.79 -20.77
CA ARG A 356 -18.83 -0.68 -20.91
C ARG A 356 -19.38 -1.36 -19.67
N THR A 357 -19.01 -0.89 -18.48
CA THR A 357 -19.45 -1.46 -17.19
C THR A 357 -20.78 -0.88 -16.71
N GLY A 358 -21.27 0.20 -17.34
CA GLY A 358 -22.47 0.92 -16.90
C GLY A 358 -22.25 1.78 -15.64
N THR A 359 -21.00 2.03 -15.25
CA THR A 359 -20.66 2.95 -14.15
C THR A 359 -21.01 4.40 -14.50
N ILE A 360 -20.87 4.76 -15.78
CA ILE A 360 -21.38 6.02 -16.32
C ILE A 360 -22.38 5.71 -17.44
N PRO A 361 -23.34 6.62 -17.72
CA PRO A 361 -24.30 6.43 -18.81
C PRO A 361 -23.60 6.21 -20.16
N PRO A 362 -24.11 5.32 -21.04
CA PRO A 362 -23.49 5.06 -22.34
C PRO A 362 -23.33 6.31 -23.22
N GLN A 363 -24.21 7.29 -23.05
CA GLN A 363 -24.22 8.57 -23.78
C GLN A 363 -23.40 9.66 -23.05
N ALA A 364 -22.79 9.38 -21.92
CA ALA A 364 -21.98 10.37 -21.23
C ALA A 364 -20.80 10.79 -22.12
N THR A 365 -20.66 12.09 -22.28
CA THR A 365 -19.56 12.71 -23.01
C THR A 365 -18.56 13.29 -22.03
N SER A 366 -17.29 13.31 -22.41
CA SER A 366 -16.27 13.99 -21.64
C SER A 366 -16.47 15.51 -21.73
N PRO A 367 -16.39 16.24 -20.61
CA PRO A 367 -16.35 17.70 -20.64
C PRO A 367 -14.97 18.26 -21.01
N ILE A 368 -13.94 17.39 -21.11
CA ILE A 368 -12.61 17.71 -21.60
C ILE A 368 -12.31 16.92 -22.89
N PRO A 369 -11.34 17.33 -23.70
CA PRO A 369 -11.02 16.65 -24.96
C PRO A 369 -10.79 15.14 -24.74
N GLU A 370 -11.40 14.33 -25.60
CA GLU A 370 -11.27 12.88 -25.60
C GLU A 370 -10.56 12.45 -26.90
N ASP A 371 -9.27 12.16 -26.80
CA ASP A 371 -8.52 11.59 -27.92
C ASP A 371 -8.45 10.07 -27.75
N ALA A 372 -9.37 9.37 -28.39
CA ALA A 372 -9.47 7.91 -28.31
C ALA A 372 -8.40 7.17 -29.14
N ARG A 373 -7.40 7.86 -29.67
CA ARG A 373 -6.30 7.22 -30.41
C ARG A 373 -5.50 6.30 -29.50
N VAL A 374 -5.18 5.13 -30.04
CA VAL A 374 -4.24 4.22 -29.42
C VAL A 374 -2.84 4.58 -29.92
N SER A 375 -1.95 4.93 -29.02
CA SER A 375 -0.55 5.24 -29.30
C SER A 375 0.37 4.41 -28.41
N PHE A 376 1.64 4.33 -28.78
CA PHE A 376 2.62 3.66 -27.93
C PHE A 376 2.87 4.51 -26.68
N GLN A 377 2.51 3.97 -25.52
CA GLN A 377 2.64 4.63 -24.22
C GLN A 377 3.77 3.99 -23.43
N ASN A 378 4.50 4.80 -22.70
CA ASN A 378 5.61 4.40 -21.85
C ASN A 378 5.31 4.69 -20.39
N ASP A 379 5.69 3.76 -19.53
CA ASP A 379 5.72 3.92 -18.08
C ASP A 379 7.14 3.63 -17.58
N LEU A 380 7.60 4.41 -16.62
CA LEU A 380 8.92 4.27 -16.03
C LEU A 380 8.85 4.53 -14.53
N ALA A 381 9.53 3.69 -13.75
CA ALA A 381 9.92 3.99 -12.39
C ALA A 381 11.43 3.79 -12.25
N ALA A 382 12.12 4.77 -11.70
CA ALA A 382 13.56 4.67 -11.43
C ALA A 382 13.83 5.12 -10.00
N GLY A 383 14.59 4.35 -9.24
CA GLY A 383 14.75 4.61 -7.83
C GLY A 383 16.04 4.10 -7.22
N LEU A 384 16.21 4.53 -5.97
CA LEU A 384 17.29 4.12 -5.08
C LEU A 384 16.67 3.70 -3.74
N SER A 385 17.11 2.56 -3.22
CA SER A 385 16.86 2.13 -1.85
C SER A 385 18.16 2.20 -1.07
N TYR A 386 18.15 2.90 0.06
CA TYR A 386 19.30 3.03 0.95
C TYR A 386 18.94 2.53 2.34
N THR A 387 19.72 1.60 2.87
CA THR A 387 19.60 1.11 4.25
C THR A 387 20.77 1.59 5.08
N ALA A 388 20.48 2.35 6.14
CA ALA A 388 21.46 2.92 7.06
C ALA A 388 21.27 2.43 8.48
N PHE A 389 22.34 2.48 9.28
CA PHE A 389 22.34 2.24 10.73
C PHE A 389 21.57 0.99 11.17
N GLY A 390 21.69 -0.07 10.38
CA GLY A 390 21.13 -1.38 10.64
C GLY A 390 19.66 -1.56 10.31
N ARG A 391 18.82 -0.50 10.24
CA ARG A 391 17.38 -0.68 10.02
C ARG A 391 16.66 0.46 9.33
N LEU A 392 17.20 1.69 9.29
CA LEU A 392 16.57 2.80 8.56
C LEU A 392 16.64 2.54 7.06
N THR A 393 15.49 2.43 6.40
CA THR A 393 15.40 2.30 4.94
C THR A 393 14.78 3.55 4.33
N ILE A 394 15.43 4.10 3.32
CA ILE A 394 14.99 5.26 2.56
C ILE A 394 14.87 4.84 1.10
N ASN A 395 13.70 5.02 0.51
CA ASN A 395 13.44 4.79 -0.91
C ASN A 395 13.09 6.12 -1.57
N LEU A 396 13.78 6.42 -2.66
CA LEU A 396 13.53 7.61 -3.48
C LEU A 396 13.30 7.16 -4.91
N GLU A 397 12.16 7.55 -5.50
CA GLU A 397 11.78 7.17 -6.86
C GLU A 397 11.31 8.38 -7.67
N TYR A 398 11.56 8.32 -8.96
CA TYR A 398 10.90 9.11 -9.98
C TYR A 398 9.97 8.22 -10.79
N HIS A 399 8.73 8.67 -11.00
CA HIS A 399 7.74 7.97 -11.81
C HIS A 399 7.36 8.80 -13.03
N PHE A 400 7.28 8.12 -14.16
CA PHE A 400 6.73 8.66 -15.40
C PHE A 400 5.62 7.73 -15.90
N HIS A 401 4.44 8.31 -16.12
CA HIS A 401 3.26 7.63 -16.66
C HIS A 401 2.73 8.43 -17.85
N GLN A 402 3.07 8.04 -19.07
CA GLN A 402 2.78 8.82 -20.26
C GLN A 402 1.28 9.02 -20.49
N ALA A 403 0.45 8.01 -20.15
CA ALA A 403 -0.99 8.07 -20.32
C ALA A 403 -1.72 8.97 -19.30
N GLY A 404 -1.05 9.40 -18.23
CA GLY A 404 -1.61 10.30 -17.22
C GLY A 404 -1.81 11.73 -17.74
N LEU A 405 -2.57 12.51 -16.99
CA LEU A 405 -2.86 13.89 -17.34
C LEU A 405 -1.59 14.76 -17.28
N SER A 406 -1.35 15.53 -18.33
CA SER A 406 -0.37 16.60 -18.37
C SER A 406 -0.82 17.79 -17.53
N ARG A 407 0.07 18.77 -17.33
CA ARG A 407 -0.27 20.00 -16.63
C ARG A 407 -1.42 20.77 -17.29
N ASP A 408 -1.43 20.84 -18.62
CA ASP A 408 -2.45 21.57 -19.39
C ASP A 408 -3.80 20.85 -19.31
N GLU A 409 -3.83 19.51 -19.40
CA GLU A 409 -5.04 18.71 -19.25
C GLU A 409 -5.63 18.81 -17.84
N TRP A 410 -4.79 18.93 -16.79
CA TRP A 410 -5.26 19.26 -15.46
C TRP A 410 -5.93 20.63 -15.37
N GLN A 411 -5.39 21.64 -16.04
CA GLN A 411 -6.04 22.96 -16.10
C GLN A 411 -7.38 22.88 -16.82
N GLU A 412 -7.46 22.17 -17.94
CA GLU A 412 -8.71 21.91 -18.65
C GLU A 412 -9.71 21.15 -17.77
N TRP A 413 -9.27 20.17 -16.99
CA TRP A 413 -10.10 19.43 -16.05
C TRP A 413 -10.74 20.36 -14.99
N PHE A 414 -9.96 21.29 -14.44
CA PHE A 414 -10.47 22.27 -13.48
C PHE A 414 -11.41 23.29 -14.13
N ASP A 415 -11.07 23.82 -15.29
CA ASP A 415 -11.88 24.81 -16.01
C ASP A 415 -13.20 24.20 -16.46
N ALA A 416 -13.17 23.00 -17.00
CA ALA A 416 -14.38 22.26 -17.37
C ALA A 416 -15.25 21.95 -16.15
N GLY A 417 -14.66 21.58 -15.02
CA GLY A 417 -15.39 21.31 -13.77
C GLY A 417 -16.10 22.54 -13.23
N LEU A 418 -15.48 23.71 -13.32
CA LEU A 418 -16.07 24.98 -12.89
C LEU A 418 -17.16 25.47 -13.84
N ALA A 419 -17.03 25.21 -15.14
CA ALA A 419 -17.99 25.65 -16.17
C ALA A 419 -19.19 24.70 -16.35
N SER A 420 -19.10 23.46 -15.88
CA SER A 420 -20.05 22.39 -16.16
C SER A 420 -21.09 22.16 -15.08
N GLY A 421 -22.21 21.52 -15.46
CA GLY A 421 -23.23 21.06 -14.51
C GLY A 421 -22.83 19.72 -13.83
N LYS A 422 -23.62 19.33 -12.83
CA LYS A 422 -23.35 18.18 -11.93
C LYS A 422 -23.01 16.86 -12.64
N ASN A 423 -23.67 16.55 -13.76
CA ASN A 423 -23.44 15.28 -14.48
C ASN A 423 -22.03 15.26 -15.10
N ALA A 424 -21.58 16.35 -15.71
CA ALA A 424 -20.26 16.47 -16.28
C ALA A 424 -19.17 16.52 -15.18
N GLN A 425 -19.45 17.19 -14.05
CA GLN A 425 -18.59 17.17 -12.87
C GLN A 425 -18.41 15.72 -12.33
N ALA A 426 -19.48 14.94 -12.28
CA ALA A 426 -19.40 13.54 -11.88
C ALA A 426 -18.53 12.70 -12.82
N VAL A 427 -18.59 12.95 -14.13
CA VAL A 427 -17.71 12.28 -15.11
C VAL A 427 -16.24 12.65 -14.88
N LEU A 428 -15.92 13.90 -14.58
CA LEU A 428 -14.55 14.33 -14.27
C LEU A 428 -14.00 13.62 -13.03
N TRP A 429 -14.78 13.57 -11.95
CA TRP A 429 -14.39 12.83 -10.73
C TRP A 429 -14.26 11.32 -10.98
N TYR A 430 -15.11 10.77 -11.85
CA TYR A 430 -15.01 9.37 -12.26
C TYR A 430 -13.67 9.07 -12.97
N ILE A 431 -13.24 9.92 -13.92
CA ILE A 431 -11.94 9.78 -14.63
C ILE A 431 -10.80 9.71 -13.61
N ARG A 432 -10.79 10.62 -12.63
CA ARG A 432 -9.80 10.62 -11.56
C ARG A 432 -9.85 9.37 -10.69
N GLY A 433 -11.06 8.98 -10.26
CA GLY A 433 -11.27 7.76 -9.47
C GLY A 433 -10.84 6.50 -10.20
N TYR A 434 -10.98 6.48 -11.53
CA TYR A 434 -10.55 5.37 -12.37
C TYR A 434 -9.03 5.12 -12.24
N ALA A 435 -8.19 6.15 -12.31
CA ALA A 435 -6.74 6.02 -12.14
C ALA A 435 -6.39 5.45 -10.75
N ALA A 436 -6.99 5.98 -9.69
CA ALA A 436 -6.75 5.51 -8.32
C ALA A 436 -7.14 4.03 -8.13
N GLU A 437 -8.29 3.60 -8.68
CA GLU A 437 -8.72 2.20 -8.60
C GLU A 437 -7.81 1.24 -9.39
N GLN A 438 -7.16 1.71 -10.44
CA GLN A 438 -6.17 0.94 -11.22
C GLN A 438 -4.78 0.94 -10.55
N GLN A 439 -4.61 1.67 -9.46
CA GLN A 439 -3.29 1.93 -8.86
C GLN A 439 -2.32 2.56 -9.89
N GLU A 440 -2.85 3.42 -10.76
CA GLU A 440 -2.10 4.17 -11.74
C GLU A 440 -1.97 5.64 -11.34
N PRO A 441 -0.84 6.29 -11.64
CA PRO A 441 -0.69 7.72 -11.47
C PRO A 441 -1.72 8.48 -12.32
N ALA A 442 -2.39 9.48 -11.73
CA ALA A 442 -3.32 10.31 -12.49
C ALA A 442 -2.61 11.37 -13.34
N SER A 443 -1.39 11.75 -12.96
CA SER A 443 -0.52 12.69 -13.66
C SER A 443 0.68 11.98 -14.31
N GLN A 444 1.42 12.70 -15.15
CA GLN A 444 2.55 12.10 -15.87
C GLN A 444 3.83 11.98 -15.03
N HIS A 445 4.08 12.90 -14.08
CA HIS A 445 5.37 12.99 -13.41
C HIS A 445 5.24 13.09 -11.90
N TYR A 446 5.87 12.15 -11.18
CA TYR A 446 5.92 12.17 -9.71
C TYR A 446 7.33 11.92 -9.19
N ALA A 447 7.57 12.43 -7.99
CA ALA A 447 8.62 11.96 -7.10
C ALA A 447 7.99 11.25 -5.91
N PHE A 448 8.55 10.13 -5.51
CA PHE A 448 8.10 9.35 -4.37
C PHE A 448 9.25 9.17 -3.39
N LEU A 449 8.99 9.43 -2.12
CA LEU A 449 9.89 9.20 -1.00
C LEU A 449 9.17 8.33 0.03
N ARG A 450 9.81 7.24 0.44
CA ARG A 450 9.37 6.43 1.58
C ARG A 450 10.52 6.24 2.55
N VAL A 451 10.24 6.44 3.81
CA VAL A 451 11.19 6.23 4.92
C VAL A 451 10.54 5.21 5.86
N ASN A 452 11.24 4.15 6.17
CA ASN A 452 10.86 3.18 7.19
C ASN A 452 11.95 3.10 8.25
N TRP A 453 11.58 3.30 9.50
CA TRP A 453 12.51 3.32 10.63
C TRP A 453 11.98 2.48 11.79
N PRO A 454 12.31 1.19 11.83
CA PRO A 454 12.08 0.34 13.01
C PRO A 454 12.88 0.81 14.23
N ASP A 455 12.33 0.59 15.41
CA ASP A 455 12.92 1.01 16.69
C ASP A 455 13.25 2.51 16.76
N PHE A 456 12.41 3.36 16.10
CA PHE A 456 12.57 4.81 16.12
C PHE A 456 12.44 5.37 17.55
N ALA A 457 13.47 6.02 18.05
CA ALA A 457 13.56 6.65 19.36
C ALA A 457 13.34 5.71 20.57
N VAL A 458 12.49 4.72 20.46
CA VAL A 458 12.26 3.67 21.48
C VAL A 458 12.13 2.32 20.78
N ARG A 459 12.54 1.28 21.47
CA ARG A 459 12.42 -0.09 21.00
C ARG A 459 10.95 -0.44 20.70
N ASP A 460 10.73 -1.25 19.69
CA ASP A 460 9.42 -1.73 19.26
C ASP A 460 8.48 -0.62 18.71
N LEU A 461 8.99 0.61 18.44
CA LEU A 461 8.28 1.66 17.71
C LEU A 461 8.77 1.72 16.27
N GLU A 462 7.90 1.40 15.32
CA GLU A 462 8.16 1.56 13.90
C GLU A 462 7.54 2.84 13.36
N LEU A 463 8.34 3.65 12.67
CA LEU A 463 7.89 4.87 12.01
C LEU A 463 8.02 4.69 10.50
N THR A 464 6.91 4.86 9.78
CA THR A 464 6.91 4.89 8.31
C THR A 464 6.35 6.21 7.82
N GLY A 465 7.10 6.92 6.99
CA GLY A 465 6.67 8.13 6.31
C GLY A 465 6.69 7.94 4.80
N LEU A 466 5.72 8.50 4.08
CA LEU A 466 5.76 8.58 2.62
C LEU A 466 5.30 9.94 2.11
N VAL A 467 5.83 10.33 0.97
CA VAL A 467 5.45 11.52 0.21
C VAL A 467 5.37 11.13 -1.26
N LEU A 468 4.21 11.35 -1.87
CA LEU A 468 4.01 11.29 -3.31
C LEU A 468 3.79 12.72 -3.82
N LEU A 469 4.78 13.28 -4.50
CA LEU A 469 4.81 14.66 -4.99
C LEU A 469 4.50 14.68 -6.48
N ASN A 470 3.42 15.33 -6.89
CA ASN A 470 3.18 15.65 -8.29
C ASN A 470 4.12 16.78 -8.73
N LEU A 471 5.04 16.48 -9.66
CA LEU A 471 6.05 17.42 -10.14
C LEU A 471 5.49 18.46 -11.11
N GLN A 472 4.28 18.27 -11.62
CA GLN A 472 3.64 19.18 -12.58
C GLN A 472 2.95 20.36 -11.90
N ASP A 473 2.36 20.13 -10.70
CA ASP A 473 1.60 21.15 -9.98
C ASP A 473 2.10 21.43 -8.56
N GLY A 474 3.08 20.66 -8.07
CA GLY A 474 3.69 20.82 -6.76
C GLY A 474 2.81 20.37 -5.59
N SER A 475 1.67 19.70 -5.85
CA SER A 475 0.84 19.12 -4.81
C SER A 475 1.39 17.78 -4.34
N ALA A 476 1.04 17.37 -3.12
CA ALA A 476 1.56 16.14 -2.54
C ALA A 476 0.51 15.40 -1.69
N LEU A 477 0.54 14.07 -1.77
CA LEU A 477 -0.03 13.18 -0.77
C LEU A 477 1.09 12.78 0.18
N THR A 478 0.86 12.97 1.48
CA THR A 478 1.82 12.58 2.52
C THR A 478 1.13 11.70 3.54
N GLN A 479 1.86 10.72 4.05
CA GLN A 479 1.38 9.83 5.10
C GLN A 479 2.48 9.58 6.12
N LEU A 480 2.11 9.59 7.39
CA LEU A 480 2.95 9.19 8.51
C LEU A 480 2.24 8.09 9.29
N ASN A 481 2.88 6.96 9.46
CA ASN A 481 2.40 5.85 10.27
C ASN A 481 3.39 5.58 11.40
N ALA A 482 2.87 5.44 12.62
CA ALA A 482 3.62 5.06 13.80
C ALA A 482 2.95 3.84 14.43
N ASP A 483 3.62 2.71 14.41
CA ASP A 483 3.15 1.44 14.97
C ASP A 483 4.02 1.06 16.17
N TYR A 484 3.40 0.86 17.33
CA TYR A 484 4.06 0.39 18.53
C TYR A 484 3.67 -1.06 18.86
N TYR A 485 4.65 -1.94 18.85
CA TYR A 485 4.47 -3.37 19.12
C TYR A 485 4.49 -3.62 20.62
N LEU A 486 3.32 -3.58 21.25
CA LEU A 486 3.17 -3.86 22.69
C LEU A 486 3.61 -5.28 23.07
N SER A 487 3.46 -6.22 22.16
CA SER A 487 3.91 -7.60 22.27
C SER A 487 3.85 -8.28 20.90
N SER A 488 4.28 -9.53 20.80
CA SER A 488 4.12 -10.35 19.58
C SER A 488 2.66 -10.51 19.13
N ARG A 489 1.69 -10.16 19.98
CA ARG A 489 0.25 -10.33 19.71
C ARG A 489 -0.52 -9.03 19.60
N TRP A 490 0.02 -7.91 20.03
CA TRP A 490 -0.69 -6.64 20.08
C TRP A 490 0.14 -5.51 19.49
N THR A 491 -0.47 -4.74 18.60
CA THR A 491 0.08 -3.53 18.03
C THR A 491 -0.93 -2.40 18.19
N VAL A 492 -0.44 -1.22 18.54
CA VAL A 492 -1.21 0.01 18.55
C VAL A 492 -0.56 0.97 17.55
N GLY A 493 -1.36 1.59 16.69
CA GLY A 493 -0.83 2.47 15.66
C GLY A 493 -1.65 3.72 15.44
N VAL A 494 -0.98 4.72 14.89
CA VAL A 494 -1.56 5.99 14.43
C VAL A 494 -1.10 6.23 13.02
N LEU A 495 -2.03 6.56 12.12
CA LEU A 495 -1.74 6.96 10.77
C LEU A 495 -2.33 8.34 10.52
N LEU A 496 -1.51 9.25 10.00
CA LEU A 496 -1.91 10.59 9.58
C LEU A 496 -1.67 10.70 8.07
N ALA A 497 -2.67 11.13 7.32
CA ALA A 497 -2.53 11.39 5.90
C ALA A 497 -2.99 12.82 5.57
N PHE A 498 -2.27 13.45 4.63
CA PHE A 498 -2.50 14.84 4.23
C PHE A 498 -2.49 14.93 2.70
N ASN A 499 -3.51 15.56 2.16
CA ASN A 499 -3.55 15.96 0.76
C ASN A 499 -3.21 17.45 0.66
N LEU A 500 -1.98 17.77 0.24
CA LEU A 500 -1.40 19.10 0.26
C LEU A 500 -1.38 19.71 -1.14
N GLY A 501 -1.59 21.01 -1.22
CA GLY A 501 -1.47 21.76 -2.47
C GLY A 501 -2.52 22.85 -2.64
N PRO A 502 -2.40 23.68 -3.70
CA PRO A 502 -3.42 24.64 -4.09
C PRO A 502 -4.75 23.96 -4.42
N THR A 503 -5.87 24.67 -4.30
CA THR A 503 -7.20 24.12 -4.58
C THR A 503 -7.34 23.58 -6.01
N ARG A 504 -6.61 24.15 -6.98
CA ARG A 504 -6.54 23.71 -8.38
C ARG A 504 -5.26 22.92 -8.63
N SER A 505 -5.08 21.83 -7.89
CA SER A 505 -4.00 20.88 -8.05
C SER A 505 -4.50 19.46 -7.75
N GLU A 506 -3.77 18.45 -8.17
CA GLU A 506 -4.20 17.06 -8.01
C GLU A 506 -4.58 16.74 -6.56
N PHE A 507 -3.66 16.82 -5.61
CA PHE A 507 -3.96 16.47 -4.21
C PHE A 507 -4.68 17.61 -3.47
N GLY A 508 -4.42 18.87 -3.85
CA GLY A 508 -5.07 20.03 -3.25
C GLY A 508 -6.58 20.13 -3.51
N SER A 509 -7.09 19.50 -4.58
CA SER A 509 -8.52 19.48 -4.91
C SER A 509 -9.31 18.36 -4.24
N LEU A 510 -8.66 17.39 -3.59
CA LEU A 510 -9.36 16.31 -2.90
C LEU A 510 -10.16 16.82 -1.70
N PRO A 511 -11.39 16.34 -1.49
CA PRO A 511 -12.21 16.78 -0.38
C PRO A 511 -11.67 16.37 1.00
N ASP A 512 -10.99 15.24 1.11
CA ASP A 512 -10.31 14.73 2.30
C ASP A 512 -8.95 15.45 2.47
N ALA A 513 -8.94 16.57 3.19
CA ALA A 513 -7.72 17.36 3.37
C ALA A 513 -6.72 16.68 4.31
N VAL A 514 -7.21 16.16 5.44
CA VAL A 514 -6.44 15.48 6.47
C VAL A 514 -7.25 14.30 6.98
N SER A 515 -6.64 13.15 7.12
CA SER A 515 -7.23 12.03 7.85
C SER A 515 -6.29 11.54 8.94
N ALA A 516 -6.89 11.17 10.08
CA ALA A 516 -6.20 10.57 11.21
C ALA A 516 -6.88 9.24 11.53
N LEU A 517 -6.09 8.18 11.63
CA LEU A 517 -6.53 6.83 11.95
C LEU A 517 -5.81 6.36 13.20
N PHE A 518 -6.57 5.90 14.19
CA PHE A 518 -6.04 5.17 15.33
C PHE A 518 -6.44 3.70 15.20
N LYS A 519 -5.48 2.80 15.35
CA LYS A 519 -5.70 1.36 15.19
C LYS A 519 -5.15 0.55 16.36
N VAL A 520 -5.86 -0.51 16.71
CA VAL A 520 -5.42 -1.54 17.64
C VAL A 520 -5.58 -2.88 16.96
N SER A 521 -4.50 -3.63 16.86
CA SER A 521 -4.46 -4.93 16.17
C SER A 521 -4.09 -6.03 17.15
N ARG A 522 -4.76 -7.17 17.03
CA ARG A 522 -4.45 -8.41 17.76
C ARG A 522 -4.17 -9.53 16.78
N TYR A 523 -3.06 -10.21 16.95
CA TYR A 523 -2.62 -11.36 16.15
C TYR A 523 -2.81 -12.68 16.91
N PHE A 524 -3.15 -13.77 16.19
CA PHE A 524 -3.46 -15.09 16.75
C PHE A 524 -2.60 -16.17 16.09
#